data_9ef6522a4c99fe6b4e2783b522654282
#
_entry.id   9ef6522a4c99fe6b4e2783b522654282
#
_cell.length_a   1.000
_cell.length_b   1.000
_cell.length_c   1.000
_cell.angle_alpha   90.00
_cell.angle_beta   90.00
_cell.angle_gamma   90.00
#
_symmetry.space_group_name_H-M   'P 1'
#
loop_
_entity.id
_entity.type
_entity.pdbx_description
1 polymer ?
#
loop_
_entity_poly.entity_id
_entity_poly.type
_entity_poly.pdbx_seq_one_letter_code
_entity_poly.pdbx_strand_id
1 'polypeptide(L)'
;MKKGIRGHDVREVGVKAISEKIKERGMGYIQLVIERSVAGFKPGGFSEELAESIKAELGDVKIAILGSYINPSAESEEARLGEIEKFKEKIRFARILEPLAVGTETGFFGPTQSDEANNTEEAYLRVLNTLRPIVAYAKEMGVNVAIEGVSIFVINSPRKLRRLIDDLGEDNVKAIFDPVNYVRANNTDKMDAIINETFELLSDRLVAIHAKDFAINPEGKLIYPDPALGELNYKLIFENMKKYSVDIPIILEGIPDDRAEASFDRLENIKSSI
;
A
#
# COMPACT_ATOMS: atom_id res chain seq x y z
N MET A 1 -9.20 16.53 -3.52
CA MET A 1 -8.68 15.15 -3.34
C MET A 1 -7.45 15.18 -2.44
N LYS A 2 -7.23 14.17 -1.58
CA LYS A 2 -6.00 14.01 -0.80
C LYS A 2 -4.95 13.37 -1.70
N LYS A 3 -4.02 14.17 -2.23
CA LYS A 3 -3.03 13.78 -3.26
C LYS A 3 -1.72 13.34 -2.62
N GLY A 4 -1.14 12.23 -3.07
CA GLY A 4 0.16 11.75 -2.62
C GLY A 4 0.90 10.92 -3.68
N ILE A 5 2.14 10.58 -3.39
CA ILE A 5 3.01 9.79 -4.27
C ILE A 5 3.93 8.90 -3.44
N ARG A 6 4.42 7.78 -4.00
CA ARG A 6 5.51 7.03 -3.37
C ARG A 6 6.80 7.86 -3.37
N GLY A 7 7.43 8.00 -2.21
CA GLY A 7 8.65 8.79 -2.06
C GLY A 7 9.79 8.40 -3.00
N HIS A 8 9.91 7.11 -3.32
CA HIS A 8 10.95 6.62 -4.23
C HIS A 8 10.60 6.71 -5.73
N ASP A 9 9.42 7.20 -6.07
CA ASP A 9 9.07 7.60 -7.45
C ASP A 9 9.37 9.08 -7.70
N VAL A 10 9.69 9.84 -6.65
CA VAL A 10 10.18 11.22 -6.73
C VAL A 10 11.67 11.19 -7.10
N ARG A 11 12.05 11.99 -8.10
CA ARG A 11 13.44 12.05 -8.61
C ARG A 11 14.34 12.94 -7.76
N GLU A 12 14.27 12.74 -6.43
CA GLU A 12 15.09 13.47 -5.46
C GLU A 12 15.73 12.49 -4.47
N VAL A 13 16.80 12.92 -3.81
CA VAL A 13 17.50 12.13 -2.80
C VAL A 13 17.41 12.81 -1.44
N GLY A 14 16.98 12.05 -0.44
CA GLY A 14 16.79 12.52 0.94
C GLY A 14 15.39 13.05 1.19
N VAL A 15 14.94 12.87 2.44
CA VAL A 15 13.55 13.12 2.84
C VAL A 15 13.14 14.57 2.63
N LYS A 16 14.04 15.53 2.95
CA LYS A 16 13.78 16.96 2.77
C LYS A 16 13.50 17.32 1.32
N ALA A 17 14.40 16.92 0.39
CA ALA A 17 14.25 17.23 -1.03
C ALA A 17 12.98 16.58 -1.62
N ILE A 18 12.69 15.32 -1.23
CA ILE A 18 11.46 14.61 -1.60
C ILE A 18 10.23 15.39 -1.10
N SER A 19 10.23 15.83 0.16
CA SER A 19 9.12 16.59 0.75
C SER A 19 8.88 17.92 0.03
N GLU A 20 9.95 18.67 -0.26
CA GLU A 20 9.88 19.93 -1.00
C GLU A 20 9.29 19.72 -2.40
N LYS A 21 9.73 18.68 -3.10
CA LYS A 21 9.21 18.32 -4.43
C LYS A 21 7.73 17.91 -4.39
N ILE A 22 7.30 17.14 -3.41
CA ILE A 22 5.90 16.76 -3.20
C ILE A 22 5.02 18.01 -3.05
N LYS A 23 5.46 18.97 -2.23
CA LYS A 23 4.74 20.24 -2.04
C LYS A 23 4.72 21.10 -3.30
N GLU A 24 5.84 21.20 -4.01
CA GLU A 24 5.93 21.91 -5.29
C GLU A 24 4.91 21.38 -6.32
N ARG A 25 4.67 20.06 -6.31
CA ARG A 25 3.68 19.38 -7.17
C ARG A 25 2.24 19.41 -6.62
N GLY A 26 1.95 20.20 -5.59
CA GLY A 26 0.60 20.33 -5.04
C GLY A 26 0.09 19.09 -4.29
N MET A 27 0.99 18.23 -3.83
CA MET A 27 0.65 17.04 -3.05
C MET A 27 0.93 17.27 -1.56
N GLY A 28 0.20 16.56 -0.69
CA GLY A 28 0.36 16.67 0.76
C GLY A 28 0.58 15.32 1.47
N TYR A 29 0.66 14.23 0.71
CA TYR A 29 0.84 12.88 1.26
C TYR A 29 1.98 12.14 0.59
N ILE A 30 2.63 11.26 1.37
CA ILE A 30 3.70 10.40 0.90
C ILE A 30 3.46 8.94 1.35
N GLN A 31 3.78 7.98 0.51
CA GLN A 31 4.14 6.64 0.96
C GLN A 31 5.66 6.60 1.11
N LEU A 32 6.12 6.50 2.34
CA LEU A 32 7.54 6.55 2.68
C LEU A 32 8.09 5.14 2.90
N VAL A 33 9.20 4.82 2.24
CA VAL A 33 10.02 3.64 2.52
C VAL A 33 11.39 4.15 2.98
N ILE A 34 11.69 4.01 4.27
CA ILE A 34 12.88 4.62 4.89
C ILE A 34 14.15 4.14 4.20
N GLU A 35 14.24 2.85 3.89
CA GLU A 35 15.39 2.24 3.21
C GLU A 35 15.70 2.83 1.83
N ARG A 36 14.69 3.44 1.20
CA ARG A 36 14.81 4.06 -0.14
C ARG A 36 14.93 5.58 -0.10
N SER A 37 14.53 6.20 1.02
CA SER A 37 14.46 7.65 1.14
C SER A 37 15.54 8.24 2.04
N VAL A 38 16.12 7.43 2.94
CA VAL A 38 17.18 7.85 3.87
C VAL A 38 18.50 7.21 3.49
N ALA A 39 19.43 8.03 3.03
CA ALA A 39 20.74 7.55 2.59
C ALA A 39 21.49 6.82 3.70
N GLY A 40 21.98 5.60 3.39
CA GLY A 40 22.74 4.80 4.33
C GLY A 40 21.94 4.10 5.43
N PHE A 41 20.63 4.28 5.50
CA PHE A 41 19.81 3.52 6.44
C PHE A 41 19.84 2.02 6.13
N LYS A 42 19.95 1.21 7.18
CA LYS A 42 19.85 -0.26 7.11
C LYS A 42 18.86 -0.75 8.16
N PRO A 43 18.15 -1.86 7.93
CA PRO A 43 17.33 -2.50 8.95
C PRO A 43 18.14 -2.74 10.24
N GLY A 44 17.52 -2.48 11.40
CA GLY A 44 18.19 -2.44 12.71
C GLY A 44 18.74 -1.06 13.09
N GLY A 45 18.59 -0.05 12.22
CA GLY A 45 19.12 1.30 12.43
C GLY A 45 18.12 2.29 13.04
N PHE A 46 17.04 1.82 13.68
CA PHE A 46 16.11 2.73 14.37
C PHE A 46 16.81 3.50 15.50
N SER A 47 16.60 4.81 15.52
CA SER A 47 16.75 5.66 16.69
C SER A 47 15.67 6.72 16.74
N GLU A 48 15.37 7.24 17.93
CA GLU A 48 14.38 8.32 18.09
C GLU A 48 14.86 9.59 17.39
N GLU A 49 16.16 9.91 17.47
CA GLU A 49 16.77 11.07 16.82
C GLU A 49 16.63 10.99 15.30
N LEU A 50 16.81 9.82 14.69
CA LEU A 50 16.58 9.63 13.26
C LEU A 50 15.13 9.81 12.89
N ALA A 51 14.20 9.28 13.67
CA ALA A 51 12.77 9.42 13.43
C ALA A 51 12.33 10.89 13.53
N GLU A 52 12.79 11.61 14.54
CA GLU A 52 12.52 13.05 14.71
C GLU A 52 13.13 13.88 13.57
N SER A 53 14.34 13.54 13.10
CA SER A 53 14.96 14.19 11.93
C SER A 53 14.10 13.98 10.67
N ILE A 54 13.66 12.75 10.41
CA ILE A 54 12.77 12.44 9.28
C ILE A 54 11.46 13.25 9.40
N LYS A 55 10.85 13.31 10.58
CA LYS A 55 9.63 14.08 10.85
C LYS A 55 9.84 15.56 10.56
N ALA A 56 10.94 16.14 11.02
CA ALA A 56 11.28 17.54 10.79
C ALA A 56 11.52 17.83 9.30
N GLU A 57 12.17 16.93 8.57
CA GLU A 57 12.44 17.07 7.14
C GLU A 57 11.16 16.95 6.28
N LEU A 58 10.18 16.14 6.69
CA LEU A 58 8.88 16.04 6.03
C LEU A 58 8.06 17.34 6.18
N GLY A 59 8.20 18.05 7.31
CA GLY A 59 7.39 19.23 7.60
C GLY A 59 5.90 18.94 7.57
N ASP A 60 5.14 19.60 6.69
CA ASP A 60 3.68 19.44 6.57
C ASP A 60 3.24 18.24 5.71
N VAL A 61 4.17 17.54 5.05
CA VAL A 61 3.85 16.35 4.26
C VAL A 61 3.51 15.19 5.19
N LYS A 62 2.30 14.65 5.06
CA LYS A 62 1.78 13.57 5.90
C LYS A 62 2.14 12.21 5.30
N ILE A 63 2.56 11.28 6.14
CA ILE A 63 2.80 9.90 5.70
C ILE A 63 1.44 9.18 5.65
N ALA A 64 0.98 8.84 4.45
CA ALA A 64 -0.18 7.98 4.28
C ALA A 64 0.19 6.54 4.66
N ILE A 65 1.28 6.02 4.10
CA ILE A 65 1.78 4.68 4.38
C ILE A 65 3.28 4.74 4.69
N LEU A 66 3.68 4.21 5.83
CA LEU A 66 5.07 3.88 6.11
C LEU A 66 5.31 2.43 5.64
N GLY A 67 6.02 2.27 4.53
CA GLY A 67 6.21 0.96 3.92
C GLY A 67 7.17 0.08 4.72
N SER A 68 6.73 -1.15 5.00
CA SER A 68 7.52 -2.22 5.62
C SER A 68 7.24 -3.53 4.89
N TYR A 69 7.79 -3.65 3.69
CA TYR A 69 7.54 -4.81 2.83
C TYR A 69 8.29 -6.03 3.35
N ILE A 70 7.55 -6.93 3.99
CA ILE A 70 8.02 -8.19 4.55
C ILE A 70 7.40 -9.38 3.80
N ASN A 71 7.95 -10.58 3.99
CA ASN A 71 7.30 -11.80 3.55
C ASN A 71 6.77 -12.61 4.74
N PRO A 72 5.53 -12.35 5.21
CA PRO A 72 4.95 -13.07 6.34
C PRO A 72 4.69 -14.55 6.05
N SER A 73 4.76 -14.98 4.80
CA SER A 73 4.65 -16.38 4.39
C SER A 73 6.00 -17.09 4.21
N ALA A 74 7.12 -16.48 4.64
CA ALA A 74 8.46 -17.08 4.54
C ALA A 74 8.52 -18.50 5.10
N GLU A 75 9.31 -19.37 4.45
CA GLU A 75 9.27 -20.82 4.68
C GLU A 75 9.76 -21.21 6.08
N SER A 76 10.93 -20.70 6.50
CA SER A 76 11.48 -21.02 7.81
C SER A 76 10.93 -20.13 8.92
N GLU A 77 10.84 -20.68 10.13
CA GLU A 77 10.46 -19.92 11.34
C GLU A 77 11.45 -18.79 11.61
N GLU A 78 12.74 -19.04 11.48
CA GLU A 78 13.77 -18.02 11.65
C GLU A 78 13.59 -16.83 10.71
N ALA A 79 13.31 -17.09 9.42
CA ALA A 79 13.02 -16.02 8.47
C ALA A 79 11.78 -15.22 8.87
N ARG A 80 10.69 -15.87 9.30
CA ARG A 80 9.48 -15.17 9.76
C ARG A 80 9.72 -14.34 11.02
N LEU A 81 10.50 -14.83 11.97
CA LEU A 81 10.90 -14.05 13.16
C LEU A 81 11.70 -12.81 12.75
N GLY A 82 12.60 -12.93 11.78
CA GLY A 82 13.32 -11.80 11.20
C GLY A 82 12.38 -10.78 10.54
N GLU A 83 11.37 -11.23 9.80
CA GLU A 83 10.36 -10.37 9.20
C GLU A 83 9.50 -9.64 10.24
N ILE A 84 9.13 -10.32 11.34
CA ILE A 84 8.42 -9.72 12.47
C ILE A 84 9.24 -8.59 13.09
N GLU A 85 10.52 -8.80 13.34
CA GLU A 85 11.37 -7.77 13.95
C GLU A 85 11.61 -6.56 13.02
N LYS A 86 11.76 -6.78 11.72
CA LYS A 86 11.80 -5.69 10.73
C LYS A 86 10.53 -4.85 10.76
N PHE A 87 9.36 -5.49 10.84
CA PHE A 87 8.09 -4.76 10.90
C PHE A 87 7.92 -4.00 12.21
N LYS A 88 8.29 -4.61 13.35
CA LYS A 88 8.28 -3.94 14.65
C LYS A 88 9.21 -2.73 14.70
N GLU A 89 10.33 -2.77 14.00
CA GLU A 89 11.17 -1.58 13.83
C GLU A 89 10.42 -0.43 13.16
N LYS A 90 9.66 -0.70 12.09
CA LYS A 90 8.84 0.32 11.42
C LYS A 90 7.69 0.84 12.31
N ILE A 91 7.15 -0.02 13.19
CA ILE A 91 6.17 0.42 14.19
C ILE A 91 6.80 1.41 15.19
N ARG A 92 8.07 1.20 15.58
CA ARG A 92 8.80 2.18 16.43
C ARG A 92 8.97 3.52 15.73
N PHE A 93 9.36 3.53 14.44
CA PHE A 93 9.35 4.75 13.64
C PHE A 93 7.96 5.38 13.56
N ALA A 94 6.92 4.58 13.31
CA ALA A 94 5.55 5.04 13.13
C ALA A 94 5.00 5.77 14.37
N ARG A 95 5.42 5.38 15.57
CA ARG A 95 5.04 6.07 16.81
C ARG A 95 5.46 7.54 16.82
N ILE A 96 6.58 7.86 16.17
CA ILE A 96 7.11 9.24 16.08
C ILE A 96 6.62 9.93 14.81
N LEU A 97 6.64 9.22 13.69
CA LEU A 97 6.30 9.74 12.37
C LEU A 97 4.79 9.88 12.13
N GLU A 98 3.96 9.21 12.92
CA GLU A 98 2.49 9.30 12.89
C GLU A 98 1.86 9.04 11.50
N PRO A 99 2.25 7.96 10.76
CA PRO A 99 1.61 7.62 9.51
C PRO A 99 0.14 7.21 9.74
N LEU A 100 -0.68 7.20 8.68
CA LEU A 100 -2.01 6.61 8.79
C LEU A 100 -1.93 5.11 9.08
N ALA A 101 -0.92 4.41 8.53
CA ALA A 101 -0.60 3.02 8.84
C ALA A 101 0.83 2.65 8.44
N VAL A 102 1.37 1.58 9.05
CA VAL A 102 2.52 0.84 8.52
C VAL A 102 2.00 -0.22 7.55
N GLY A 103 2.47 -0.18 6.31
CA GLY A 103 1.93 -1.00 5.22
C GLY A 103 2.83 -2.15 4.80
N THR A 104 2.23 -3.29 4.43
CA THR A 104 2.90 -4.46 3.84
C THR A 104 2.01 -5.22 2.86
N GLU A 105 2.63 -6.00 2.01
CA GLU A 105 2.05 -7.10 1.23
C GLU A 105 2.23 -8.43 1.99
N THR A 106 1.79 -9.55 1.40
CA THR A 106 1.82 -10.87 2.07
C THR A 106 2.79 -11.88 1.46
N GLY A 107 3.42 -11.52 0.34
CA GLY A 107 4.45 -12.33 -0.30
C GLY A 107 3.99 -13.71 -0.77
N PHE A 108 4.96 -14.49 -1.20
CA PHE A 108 4.78 -15.83 -1.76
C PHE A 108 4.98 -16.93 -0.71
N PHE A 109 4.20 -18.01 -0.84
CA PHE A 109 4.36 -19.22 -0.05
C PHE A 109 5.14 -20.29 -0.83
N GLY A 110 6.15 -20.86 -0.18
CA GLY A 110 6.98 -21.93 -0.70
C GLY A 110 7.97 -21.52 -1.80
N PRO A 111 8.84 -22.44 -2.21
CA PRO A 111 9.93 -22.16 -3.14
C PRO A 111 9.47 -21.96 -4.59
N THR A 112 8.32 -22.53 -4.96
CA THR A 112 7.79 -22.44 -6.33
C THR A 112 7.10 -21.13 -6.64
N GLN A 113 6.69 -20.39 -5.59
CA GLN A 113 5.94 -19.13 -5.70
C GLN A 113 4.70 -19.27 -6.62
N SER A 114 4.12 -20.49 -6.67
CA SER A 114 3.00 -20.79 -7.56
C SER A 114 1.67 -20.33 -6.98
N ASP A 115 0.70 -20.07 -7.87
CA ASP A 115 -0.68 -19.77 -7.45
C ASP A 115 -1.30 -20.90 -6.64
N GLU A 116 -0.98 -22.15 -6.97
CA GLU A 116 -1.46 -23.33 -6.25
C GLU A 116 -0.96 -23.32 -4.81
N ALA A 117 0.34 -23.09 -4.59
CA ALA A 117 0.93 -23.00 -3.25
C ALA A 117 0.34 -21.84 -2.43
N ASN A 118 0.20 -20.66 -3.05
CA ASN A 118 -0.36 -19.47 -2.41
C ASN A 118 -1.85 -19.61 -2.05
N ASN A 119 -2.58 -20.51 -2.70
CA ASN A 119 -4.01 -20.71 -2.45
C ASN A 119 -4.34 -21.78 -1.40
N THR A 120 -3.34 -22.34 -0.73
CA THR A 120 -3.56 -23.32 0.34
C THR A 120 -3.97 -22.67 1.66
N GLU A 121 -4.70 -23.42 2.49
CA GLU A 121 -5.03 -22.97 3.86
C GLU A 121 -3.75 -22.86 4.72
N GLU A 122 -2.76 -23.71 4.46
CA GLU A 122 -1.45 -23.63 5.13
C GLU A 122 -0.77 -22.28 4.88
N ALA A 123 -0.73 -21.81 3.64
CA ALA A 123 -0.18 -20.52 3.27
C ALA A 123 -0.92 -19.37 4.00
N TYR A 124 -2.25 -19.44 4.01
CA TYR A 124 -3.08 -18.46 4.71
C TYR A 124 -2.80 -18.44 6.23
N LEU A 125 -2.80 -19.58 6.89
CA LEU A 125 -2.54 -19.68 8.32
C LEU A 125 -1.12 -19.22 8.68
N ARG A 126 -0.16 -19.42 7.80
CA ARG A 126 1.22 -18.93 7.98
C ARG A 126 1.26 -17.41 8.00
N VAL A 127 0.62 -16.76 7.04
CA VAL A 127 0.49 -15.29 7.02
C VAL A 127 -0.22 -14.79 8.28
N LEU A 128 -1.37 -15.38 8.63
CA LEU A 128 -2.14 -15.01 9.82
C LEU A 128 -1.31 -15.10 11.10
N ASN A 129 -0.60 -16.21 11.30
CA ASN A 129 0.20 -16.44 12.51
C ASN A 129 1.42 -15.53 12.60
N THR A 130 2.00 -15.14 11.45
CA THR A 130 3.12 -14.19 11.41
C THR A 130 2.66 -12.76 11.69
N LEU A 131 1.46 -12.38 11.22
CA LEU A 131 0.94 -11.02 11.42
C LEU A 131 0.36 -10.81 12.83
N ARG A 132 -0.14 -11.84 13.52
CA ARG A 132 -0.71 -11.70 14.89
C ARG A 132 0.21 -10.96 15.87
N PRO A 133 1.48 -11.35 16.09
CA PRO A 133 2.36 -10.64 17.01
C PRO A 133 2.74 -9.24 16.53
N ILE A 134 2.74 -8.98 15.22
CA ILE A 134 2.95 -7.65 14.64
C ILE A 134 1.77 -6.74 14.99
N VAL A 135 0.56 -7.20 14.73
CA VAL A 135 -0.69 -6.45 14.97
C VAL A 135 -0.87 -6.14 16.46
N ALA A 136 -0.60 -7.13 17.33
CA ALA A 136 -0.66 -6.95 18.78
C ALA A 136 0.34 -5.87 19.25
N TYR A 137 1.60 -5.95 18.80
CA TYR A 137 2.61 -4.95 19.12
C TYR A 137 2.24 -3.55 18.58
N ALA A 138 1.73 -3.48 17.35
CA ALA A 138 1.28 -2.21 16.78
C ALA A 138 0.12 -1.58 17.60
N LYS A 139 -0.81 -2.40 18.06
CA LYS A 139 -1.92 -1.96 18.93
C LYS A 139 -1.41 -1.35 20.24
N GLU A 140 -0.47 -2.01 20.91
CA GLU A 140 0.18 -1.49 22.13
C GLU A 140 0.86 -0.14 21.89
N MET A 141 1.41 0.08 20.68
CA MET A 141 2.06 1.32 20.26
C MET A 141 1.10 2.39 19.71
N GLY A 142 -0.21 2.10 19.61
CA GLY A 142 -1.20 3.00 19.00
C GLY A 142 -1.04 3.17 17.49
N VAL A 143 -0.50 2.17 16.79
CA VAL A 143 -0.18 2.21 15.35
C VAL A 143 -1.10 1.28 14.57
N ASN A 144 -1.58 1.74 13.41
CA ASN A 144 -2.31 0.90 12.47
C ASN A 144 -1.35 0.08 11.60
N VAL A 145 -1.77 -1.15 11.27
CA VAL A 145 -1.13 -2.02 10.27
C VAL A 145 -2.03 -2.12 9.06
N ALA A 146 -1.54 -1.80 7.87
CA ALA A 146 -2.31 -1.90 6.65
C ALA A 146 -1.76 -3.02 5.74
N ILE A 147 -2.66 -3.84 5.21
CA ILE A 147 -2.32 -4.97 4.36
C ILE A 147 -2.82 -4.70 2.96
N GLU A 148 -1.95 -4.93 1.98
CA GLU A 148 -2.24 -4.82 0.58
C GLU A 148 -2.41 -6.21 -0.04
N GLY A 149 -3.54 -6.42 -0.73
CA GLY A 149 -3.80 -7.64 -1.47
C GLY A 149 -3.16 -7.58 -2.86
N VAL A 150 -2.51 -8.67 -3.27
CA VAL A 150 -1.85 -8.78 -4.59
C VAL A 150 -2.17 -10.12 -5.22
N SER A 151 -2.65 -10.12 -6.46
CA SER A 151 -3.17 -11.30 -7.16
C SER A 151 -2.21 -12.50 -7.23
N ILE A 152 -0.90 -12.25 -7.13
CA ILE A 152 0.14 -13.29 -7.17
C ILE A 152 0.61 -13.74 -5.79
N PHE A 153 0.11 -13.15 -4.69
CA PHE A 153 0.51 -13.46 -3.32
C PHE A 153 -0.52 -14.34 -2.59
N VAL A 154 -0.27 -14.62 -1.32
CA VAL A 154 -1.18 -15.45 -0.50
C VAL A 154 -2.53 -14.76 -0.32
N ILE A 155 -2.53 -13.44 -0.04
CA ILE A 155 -3.78 -12.66 0.05
C ILE A 155 -4.02 -12.00 -1.31
N ASN A 156 -4.75 -12.69 -2.17
CA ASN A 156 -4.89 -12.39 -3.59
C ASN A 156 -6.31 -11.96 -4.02
N SER A 157 -7.18 -11.68 -3.08
CA SER A 157 -8.53 -11.20 -3.36
C SER A 157 -9.08 -10.36 -2.20
N PRO A 158 -10.07 -9.46 -2.45
CA PRO A 158 -10.74 -8.69 -1.40
C PRO A 158 -11.34 -9.59 -0.31
N ARG A 159 -11.92 -10.73 -0.66
CA ARG A 159 -12.48 -11.71 0.29
C ARG A 159 -11.43 -12.30 1.22
N LYS A 160 -10.27 -12.68 0.68
CA LYS A 160 -9.17 -13.20 1.52
C LYS A 160 -8.62 -12.12 2.44
N LEU A 161 -8.51 -10.87 1.95
CA LEU A 161 -8.08 -9.75 2.78
C LEU A 161 -9.10 -9.47 3.89
N ARG A 162 -10.40 -9.48 3.59
CA ARG A 162 -11.45 -9.35 4.61
C ARG A 162 -11.36 -10.46 5.64
N ARG A 163 -11.26 -11.72 5.21
CA ARG A 163 -11.07 -12.87 6.10
C ARG A 163 -9.86 -12.67 7.02
N LEU A 164 -8.74 -12.23 6.47
CA LEU A 164 -7.51 -12.00 7.26
C LEU A 164 -7.72 -10.91 8.33
N ILE A 165 -8.38 -9.82 7.99
CA ILE A 165 -8.71 -8.74 8.93
C ILE A 165 -9.62 -9.25 10.04
N ASP A 166 -10.66 -10.02 9.70
CA ASP A 166 -11.58 -10.59 10.66
C ASP A 166 -10.91 -11.63 11.59
N ASP A 167 -10.04 -12.50 11.04
CA ASP A 167 -9.32 -13.52 11.80
C ASP A 167 -8.18 -12.92 12.67
N LEU A 168 -7.64 -11.76 12.31
CA LEU A 168 -6.73 -10.98 13.18
C LEU A 168 -7.51 -10.34 14.35
N GLY A 169 -8.76 -9.94 14.14
CA GLY A 169 -9.72 -9.54 15.17
C GLY A 169 -9.43 -8.20 15.84
N GLU A 170 -8.60 -7.32 15.22
CA GLU A 170 -8.15 -6.07 15.83
C GLU A 170 -8.53 -4.84 14.99
N ASP A 171 -8.91 -3.76 15.66
CA ASP A 171 -9.39 -2.53 15.00
C ASP A 171 -8.27 -1.73 14.32
N ASN A 172 -7.03 -1.93 14.72
CA ASN A 172 -5.86 -1.31 14.11
C ASN A 172 -5.39 -2.01 12.82
N VAL A 173 -6.08 -3.07 12.37
CA VAL A 173 -5.82 -3.69 11.05
C VAL A 173 -6.61 -2.96 9.98
N LYS A 174 -5.90 -2.47 8.98
CA LYS A 174 -6.40 -1.67 7.86
C LYS A 174 -6.06 -2.31 6.52
N ALA A 175 -6.57 -1.75 5.43
CA ALA A 175 -6.32 -2.20 4.08
C ALA A 175 -5.79 -1.07 3.19
N ILE A 176 -4.86 -1.41 2.31
CA ILE A 176 -4.46 -0.60 1.16
C ILE A 176 -5.14 -1.20 -0.06
N PHE A 177 -5.76 -0.37 -0.88
CA PHE A 177 -6.36 -0.81 -2.13
C PHE A 177 -5.52 -0.36 -3.32
N ASP A 178 -4.84 -1.30 -3.96
CA ASP A 178 -4.30 -1.13 -5.30
C ASP A 178 -5.12 -1.99 -6.27
N PRO A 179 -6.00 -1.41 -7.06
CA PRO A 179 -6.81 -2.17 -7.99
C PRO A 179 -5.97 -2.89 -9.04
N VAL A 180 -4.82 -2.32 -9.46
CA VAL A 180 -3.96 -2.92 -10.49
C VAL A 180 -3.21 -4.15 -9.96
N ASN A 181 -2.96 -4.23 -8.65
CA ASN A 181 -2.37 -5.42 -8.04
C ASN A 181 -3.29 -6.65 -8.09
N TYR A 182 -4.59 -6.49 -8.35
CA TYR A 182 -5.51 -7.59 -8.61
C TYR A 182 -5.62 -7.97 -10.09
N VAL A 183 -5.05 -7.17 -11.01
CA VAL A 183 -5.11 -7.42 -12.46
C VAL A 183 -4.20 -8.56 -12.87
N ARG A 184 -4.72 -9.42 -13.72
CA ARG A 184 -3.99 -10.42 -14.52
C ARG A 184 -4.51 -10.37 -15.95
N ALA A 185 -3.73 -10.83 -16.92
CA ALA A 185 -4.15 -10.84 -18.33
C ALA A 185 -5.47 -11.61 -18.60
N ASN A 186 -5.86 -12.50 -17.71
CA ASN A 186 -7.06 -13.35 -17.83
C ASN A 186 -8.24 -12.90 -16.95
N ASN A 187 -8.18 -11.69 -16.32
CA ASN A 187 -9.26 -11.20 -15.46
C ASN A 187 -9.55 -9.70 -15.62
N THR A 188 -9.07 -9.07 -16.67
CA THR A 188 -9.29 -7.62 -16.90
C THR A 188 -10.76 -7.27 -17.00
N ASP A 189 -11.58 -8.18 -17.52
CA ASP A 189 -13.04 -8.09 -17.60
C ASP A 189 -13.75 -8.12 -16.23
N LYS A 190 -13.06 -8.52 -15.17
CA LYS A 190 -13.61 -8.64 -13.81
C LYS A 190 -13.27 -7.45 -12.91
N MET A 191 -12.54 -6.47 -13.42
CA MET A 191 -12.03 -5.38 -12.58
C MET A 191 -13.13 -4.55 -11.92
N ASP A 192 -14.21 -4.25 -12.61
CA ASP A 192 -15.34 -3.53 -12.02
C ASP A 192 -16.00 -4.32 -10.88
N ALA A 193 -16.08 -5.64 -11.01
CA ALA A 193 -16.58 -6.50 -9.93
C ALA A 193 -15.61 -6.51 -8.73
N ILE A 194 -14.30 -6.56 -8.96
CA ILE A 194 -13.28 -6.52 -7.90
C ILE A 194 -13.31 -5.16 -7.18
N ILE A 195 -13.47 -4.06 -7.91
CA ILE A 195 -13.61 -2.72 -7.32
C ILE A 195 -14.83 -2.68 -6.41
N ASN A 196 -16.01 -3.08 -6.90
CA ASN A 196 -17.22 -3.09 -6.11
C ASN A 196 -17.11 -3.99 -4.87
N GLU A 197 -16.58 -5.20 -5.01
CA GLU A 197 -16.36 -6.14 -3.90
C GLU A 197 -15.40 -5.57 -2.86
N THR A 198 -14.32 -4.88 -3.31
CA THR A 198 -13.37 -4.25 -2.37
C THR A 198 -14.08 -3.20 -1.50
N PHE A 199 -14.85 -2.31 -2.08
CA PHE A 199 -15.57 -1.30 -1.29
C PHE A 199 -16.67 -1.90 -0.42
N GLU A 200 -17.40 -2.90 -0.90
CA GLU A 200 -18.42 -3.61 -0.11
C GLU A 200 -17.82 -4.26 1.13
N LEU A 201 -16.68 -4.92 0.99
CA LEU A 201 -16.06 -5.69 2.07
C LEU A 201 -15.11 -4.88 2.96
N LEU A 202 -14.46 -3.84 2.43
CA LEU A 202 -13.30 -3.23 3.07
C LEU A 202 -13.42 -1.72 3.28
N SER A 203 -14.52 -1.07 2.88
CA SER A 203 -14.67 0.39 2.98
C SER A 203 -14.42 0.93 4.38
N ASP A 204 -14.76 0.18 5.43
CA ASP A 204 -14.52 0.49 6.85
C ASP A 204 -13.05 0.35 7.28
N ARG A 205 -12.22 -0.25 6.45
CA ARG A 205 -10.81 -0.57 6.74
C ARG A 205 -9.81 0.11 5.80
N LEU A 206 -10.26 0.68 4.68
CA LEU A 206 -9.37 1.34 3.73
C LEU A 206 -8.69 2.57 4.33
N VAL A 207 -7.37 2.73 4.11
CA VAL A 207 -6.57 3.88 4.57
C VAL A 207 -5.86 4.62 3.43
N ALA A 208 -5.65 3.96 2.29
CA ALA A 208 -5.10 4.56 1.08
C ALA A 208 -5.55 3.78 -0.15
N ILE A 209 -5.60 4.47 -1.29
CA ILE A 209 -5.75 3.86 -2.62
C ILE A 209 -4.50 4.17 -3.43
N HIS A 210 -3.88 3.16 -4.02
CA HIS A 210 -2.82 3.36 -5.00
C HIS A 210 -3.43 3.67 -6.36
N ALA A 211 -2.92 4.71 -7.00
CA ALA A 211 -3.33 5.09 -8.35
C ALA A 211 -2.27 4.63 -9.35
N LYS A 212 -2.58 3.52 -9.96
CA LYS A 212 -1.94 2.93 -11.15
C LYS A 212 -2.98 2.75 -12.24
N ASP A 213 -2.55 2.40 -13.44
CA ASP A 213 -3.46 1.98 -14.49
C ASP A 213 -2.90 0.77 -15.25
N PHE A 214 -3.73 0.11 -15.99
CA PHE A 214 -3.35 -1.00 -16.86
C PHE A 214 -4.04 -0.87 -18.22
N ALA A 215 -3.47 -1.49 -19.22
CA ALA A 215 -4.09 -1.71 -20.52
C ALA A 215 -3.54 -3.02 -21.13
N ILE A 216 -4.25 -3.54 -22.12
CA ILE A 216 -3.76 -4.64 -22.93
C ILE A 216 -3.23 -4.06 -24.24
N ASN A 217 -1.94 -4.26 -24.53
CA ASN A 217 -1.36 -3.81 -25.79
C ASN A 217 -1.79 -4.70 -26.97
N PRO A 218 -1.51 -4.30 -28.23
CA PRO A 218 -1.90 -5.08 -29.40
C PRO A 218 -1.36 -6.53 -29.44
N GLU A 219 -0.27 -6.80 -28.72
CA GLU A 219 0.33 -8.11 -28.58
C GLU A 219 -0.31 -8.96 -27.45
N GLY A 220 -1.37 -8.45 -26.80
CA GLY A 220 -2.09 -9.14 -25.73
C GLY A 220 -1.37 -9.11 -24.37
N LYS A 221 -0.40 -8.23 -24.17
CA LYS A 221 0.37 -8.11 -22.93
C LYS A 221 -0.16 -6.96 -22.06
N LEU A 222 -0.15 -7.16 -20.75
CA LEU A 222 -0.39 -6.09 -19.78
C LEU A 222 0.70 -5.02 -19.87
N ILE A 223 0.28 -3.78 -19.96
CA ILE A 223 1.12 -2.58 -19.83
C ILE A 223 0.52 -1.67 -18.76
N TYR A 224 1.32 -0.74 -18.23
CA TYR A 224 0.95 0.09 -17.10
C TYR A 224 1.12 1.59 -17.46
N PRO A 225 0.13 2.18 -18.14
CA PRO A 225 0.11 3.61 -18.44
C PRO A 225 -0.12 4.44 -17.18
N ASP A 226 0.04 5.77 -17.30
CA ASP A 226 -0.29 6.68 -16.20
C ASP A 226 -1.78 6.61 -15.86
N PRO A 227 -2.18 6.91 -14.61
CA PRO A 227 -3.57 6.88 -14.16
C PRO A 227 -4.52 7.65 -15.08
N ALA A 228 -5.67 7.02 -15.37
CA ALA A 228 -6.70 7.46 -16.30
C ALA A 228 -6.26 7.59 -17.79
N LEU A 229 -5.23 6.84 -18.18
CA LEU A 229 -4.86 6.62 -19.59
C LEU A 229 -5.00 5.16 -20.00
N GLY A 230 -5.35 4.27 -19.09
CA GLY A 230 -5.57 2.86 -19.33
C GLY A 230 -7.06 2.46 -19.29
N GLU A 231 -7.29 1.26 -18.81
CA GLU A 231 -8.62 0.61 -18.78
C GLU A 231 -9.25 0.57 -17.38
N LEU A 232 -8.54 1.06 -16.34
CA LEU A 232 -9.07 1.06 -14.99
C LEU A 232 -10.24 2.06 -14.85
N ASN A 233 -11.35 1.59 -14.32
CA ASN A 233 -12.56 2.40 -14.16
C ASN A 233 -12.47 3.31 -12.92
N TYR A 234 -11.72 4.40 -13.03
CA TYR A 234 -11.60 5.40 -11.97
C TYR A 234 -12.92 6.06 -11.60
N LYS A 235 -13.85 6.19 -12.55
CA LYS A 235 -15.19 6.70 -12.25
C LYS A 235 -15.89 5.81 -11.22
N LEU A 236 -15.87 4.50 -11.42
CA LEU A 236 -16.45 3.53 -10.49
C LEU A 236 -15.77 3.58 -9.11
N ILE A 237 -14.44 3.77 -9.06
CA ILE A 237 -13.70 3.93 -7.79
C ILE A 237 -14.24 5.16 -7.04
N PHE A 238 -14.36 6.32 -7.70
CA PHE A 238 -14.85 7.53 -7.04
C PHE A 238 -16.34 7.47 -6.69
N GLU A 239 -17.19 6.82 -7.50
CA GLU A 239 -18.58 6.54 -7.16
C GLU A 239 -18.69 5.69 -5.89
N ASN A 240 -17.87 4.64 -5.77
CA ASN A 240 -17.81 3.82 -4.56
C ASN A 240 -17.26 4.61 -3.36
N MET A 241 -16.20 5.41 -3.53
CA MET A 241 -15.72 6.28 -2.45
C MET A 241 -16.84 7.19 -1.92
N LYS A 242 -17.64 7.78 -2.81
CA LYS A 242 -18.79 8.61 -2.44
C LYS A 242 -19.87 7.80 -1.75
N LYS A 243 -20.26 6.66 -2.32
CA LYS A 243 -21.30 5.76 -1.80
C LYS A 243 -21.00 5.29 -0.37
N TYR A 244 -19.75 4.90 -0.10
CA TYR A 244 -19.32 4.38 1.20
C TYR A 244 -18.70 5.45 2.12
N SER A 245 -18.74 6.73 1.74
CA SER A 245 -18.17 7.86 2.50
C SER A 245 -16.68 7.69 2.82
N VAL A 246 -15.90 7.13 1.88
CA VAL A 246 -14.46 6.92 2.01
C VAL A 246 -13.71 8.18 1.58
N ASP A 247 -13.01 8.83 2.51
CA ASP A 247 -12.19 10.03 2.25
C ASP A 247 -10.73 9.81 2.69
N ILE A 248 -9.98 9.10 1.87
CA ILE A 248 -8.60 8.67 2.12
C ILE A 248 -7.64 9.21 1.04
N PRO A 249 -6.31 9.21 1.29
CA PRO A 249 -5.33 9.58 0.28
C PRO A 249 -5.33 8.67 -0.94
N ILE A 250 -5.13 9.29 -2.10
CA ILE A 250 -4.83 8.62 -3.37
C ILE A 250 -3.33 8.82 -3.63
N ILE A 251 -2.60 7.73 -3.73
CA ILE A 251 -1.14 7.69 -3.82
C ILE A 251 -0.74 7.22 -5.21
N LEU A 252 -0.09 8.08 -5.99
CA LEU A 252 0.52 7.67 -7.26
C LEU A 252 1.63 6.64 -7.00
N GLU A 253 1.63 5.59 -7.79
CA GLU A 253 2.61 4.52 -7.71
C GLU A 253 3.16 4.13 -9.08
N GLY A 254 4.50 4.08 -9.19
CA GLY A 254 5.19 3.80 -10.44
C GLY A 254 5.16 4.98 -11.43
N ILE A 255 4.78 6.17 -10.98
CA ILE A 255 4.64 7.38 -11.79
C ILE A 255 5.71 8.37 -11.33
N PRO A 256 6.64 8.80 -12.20
CA PRO A 256 7.59 9.85 -11.86
C PRO A 256 6.89 11.17 -11.49
N ASP A 257 7.49 11.92 -10.57
CA ASP A 257 6.92 13.17 -10.03
C ASP A 257 6.62 14.25 -11.10
N ASP A 258 7.35 14.28 -12.20
CA ASP A 258 7.14 15.19 -13.33
C ASP A 258 5.82 14.91 -14.09
N ARG A 259 5.20 13.73 -13.91
CA ARG A 259 3.90 13.37 -14.46
C ARG A 259 2.77 13.38 -13.43
N ALA A 260 3.08 13.68 -12.17
CA ALA A 260 2.12 13.61 -11.08
C ALA A 260 0.96 14.61 -11.25
N GLU A 261 1.25 15.86 -11.60
CA GLU A 261 0.25 16.90 -11.79
C GLU A 261 -0.76 16.50 -12.87
N ALA A 262 -0.30 16.14 -14.06
CA ALA A 262 -1.15 15.71 -15.16
C ALA A 262 -2.00 14.46 -14.81
N SER A 263 -1.44 13.54 -14.01
CA SER A 263 -2.18 12.36 -13.53
C SER A 263 -3.30 12.75 -12.58
N PHE A 264 -3.03 13.64 -11.63
CA PHE A 264 -4.07 14.12 -10.72
C PHE A 264 -5.12 14.99 -11.41
N ASP A 265 -4.76 15.80 -12.40
CA ASP A 265 -5.74 16.59 -13.18
C ASP A 265 -6.74 15.68 -13.88
N ARG A 266 -6.27 14.59 -14.50
CA ARG A 266 -7.17 13.59 -15.09
C ARG A 266 -8.12 12.97 -14.08
N LEU A 267 -7.57 12.55 -12.91
CA LEU A 267 -8.36 11.96 -11.83
C LEU A 267 -9.39 12.96 -11.23
N GLU A 268 -9.01 14.23 -11.05
CA GLU A 268 -9.92 15.27 -10.56
C GLU A 268 -11.03 15.59 -11.57
N ASN A 269 -10.73 15.59 -12.87
CA ASN A 269 -11.73 15.76 -13.91
C ASN A 269 -12.78 14.63 -13.87
N ILE A 270 -12.35 13.38 -13.74
CA ILE A 270 -13.27 12.24 -13.58
C ILE A 270 -14.09 12.40 -12.29
N LYS A 271 -13.45 12.70 -11.16
CA LYS A 271 -14.15 12.87 -9.87
C LYS A 271 -15.17 13.99 -9.90
N SER A 272 -14.88 15.09 -10.60
CA SER A 272 -15.77 16.24 -10.69
C SER A 272 -16.99 15.99 -11.59
N SER A 273 -16.99 14.92 -12.39
CA SER A 273 -18.09 14.51 -13.27
C SER A 273 -19.14 13.64 -12.56
N ILE A 274 -18.95 13.31 -11.26
CA ILE A 274 -19.78 12.46 -10.40
C ILE A 274 -20.51 13.36 -9.36
#